data_a2d8a80669f5f7365588ab57bff015c9
#
_entry.id   a2d8a80669f5f7365588ab57bff015c9
#
_cell.length_a   1.000
_cell.length_b   1.000
_cell.length_c   1.000
_cell.angle_alpha   90.00
_cell.angle_beta   90.00
_cell.angle_gamma   90.00
#
_symmetry.space_group_name_H-M   'P 1'
#
loop_
_entity.id
_entity.type
_entity.pdbx_description
1 polymer ?
#
loop_
_entity_poly.entity_id
_entity_poly.type
_entity_poly.pdbx_seq_one_letter_code
_entity_poly.pdbx_strand_id
1 'polypeptide(L)'
;MNVVIYARFSSHSQTEQSIEGQLNVCHEYARSHGFNVINEYIDRAQSGTSDNRSNFQRMINDSVHHAFQDVLVYQLDRFARNRYDSAIYEARLKKNGVRVMSAKENIADDASGILV
;
A
#
# COMPACT_ATOMS: atom_id res chain seq x y z
N MET A 1 -15.43 -6.04 0.89
CA MET A 1 -14.43 -5.45 1.79
C MET A 1 -13.92 -4.16 1.21
N ASN A 2 -13.88 -3.13 2.02
CA ASN A 2 -13.37 -1.82 1.57
C ASN A 2 -11.88 -1.75 1.77
N VAL A 3 -11.18 -1.27 0.75
CA VAL A 3 -9.73 -1.12 0.78
C VAL A 3 -9.36 0.29 0.32
N VAL A 4 -8.18 0.73 0.73
CA VAL A 4 -7.56 1.92 0.16
C VAL A 4 -6.25 1.51 -0.48
N ILE A 5 -5.79 2.28 -1.45
CA ILE A 5 -4.53 2.03 -2.12
C ILE A 5 -3.53 3.10 -1.68
N TYR A 6 -2.34 2.67 -1.33
CA TYR A 6 -1.24 3.59 -1.06
C TYR A 6 -0.16 3.40 -2.11
N ALA A 7 0.25 4.48 -2.75
CA ALA A 7 1.30 4.47 -3.75
C ALA A 7 2.35 5.51 -3.40
N ARG A 8 3.61 5.13 -3.56
CA ARG A 8 4.72 6.03 -3.29
C ARG A 8 5.74 5.93 -4.43
N PHE A 9 6.20 7.07 -4.87
CA PHE A 9 7.21 7.15 -5.91
C PHE A 9 8.39 7.99 -5.44
N SER A 10 9.59 7.47 -5.62
CA SER A 10 10.82 8.18 -5.36
C SER A 10 11.53 8.44 -6.69
N SER A 11 12.01 9.64 -6.90
CA SER A 11 12.69 9.99 -8.13
C SER A 11 14.10 9.41 -8.24
N HIS A 12 14.53 8.68 -7.22
CA HIS A 12 15.91 8.21 -7.16
C HIS A 12 16.17 6.90 -7.90
N SER A 13 15.14 6.20 -8.31
CA SER A 13 15.30 4.93 -8.99
C SER A 13 14.62 4.97 -10.35
N GLN A 14 15.38 4.67 -11.40
CA GLN A 14 14.84 4.62 -12.75
C GLN A 14 14.08 3.34 -13.03
N THR A 15 14.23 2.35 -12.18
CA THR A 15 13.52 1.07 -12.32
C THR A 15 12.26 1.02 -11.48
N GLU A 16 11.97 2.07 -10.75
CA GLU A 16 10.82 2.12 -9.88
C GLU A 16 9.54 2.25 -10.71
N GLN A 17 8.54 1.46 -10.34
CA GLN A 17 7.25 1.52 -11.02
C GLN A 17 6.61 2.88 -10.80
N SER A 18 6.08 3.47 -11.86
CA SER A 18 5.39 4.76 -11.79
C SER A 18 4.16 4.68 -10.89
N ILE A 19 3.70 5.85 -10.44
CA ILE A 19 2.48 5.91 -9.64
C ILE A 19 1.30 5.30 -10.42
N GLU A 20 1.16 5.65 -11.69
CA GLU A 20 0.08 5.12 -12.51
C GLU A 20 0.16 3.60 -12.62
N GLY A 21 1.36 3.06 -12.79
CA GLY A 21 1.56 1.63 -12.86
C GLY A 21 1.21 0.95 -11.56
N GLN A 22 1.63 1.52 -10.43
CA GLN A 22 1.29 0.98 -9.12
C GLN A 22 -0.22 0.95 -8.91
N LEU A 23 -0.88 2.05 -9.24
CA LEU A 23 -2.34 2.15 -9.09
C LEU A 23 -3.05 1.13 -9.98
N ASN A 24 -2.61 0.98 -11.22
CA ASN A 24 -3.22 0.02 -12.14
C ASN A 24 -3.14 -1.40 -11.61
N VAL A 25 -1.98 -1.81 -11.13
CA VAL A 25 -1.82 -3.15 -10.57
C VAL A 25 -2.70 -3.35 -9.34
N CYS A 26 -2.74 -2.35 -8.47
CA CYS A 26 -3.56 -2.44 -7.27
C CYS A 26 -5.05 -2.48 -7.59
N HIS A 27 -5.51 -1.69 -8.55
CA HIS A 27 -6.92 -1.73 -8.95
C HIS A 27 -7.29 -3.07 -9.58
N GLU A 28 -6.41 -3.62 -10.41
CA GLU A 28 -6.62 -4.95 -10.99
C GLU A 28 -6.72 -6.02 -9.91
N TYR A 29 -5.82 -5.95 -8.95
CA TYR A 29 -5.83 -6.90 -7.83
C TYR A 29 -7.13 -6.80 -7.04
N ALA A 30 -7.54 -5.58 -6.71
CA ALA A 30 -8.76 -5.36 -5.96
C ALA A 30 -9.98 -5.87 -6.73
N ARG A 31 -10.03 -5.61 -8.02
CA ARG A 31 -11.13 -6.05 -8.86
C ARG A 31 -11.20 -7.58 -8.91
N SER A 32 -10.06 -8.24 -9.08
CA SER A 32 -10.00 -9.70 -9.13
C SER A 32 -10.47 -10.35 -7.85
N HIS A 33 -10.30 -9.67 -6.72
CA HIS A 33 -10.63 -10.22 -5.41
C HIS A 33 -11.95 -9.69 -4.87
N GLY A 34 -12.67 -8.88 -5.65
CA GLY A 34 -13.96 -8.34 -5.22
C GLY A 34 -13.86 -7.28 -4.13
N PHE A 35 -12.71 -6.62 -4.03
CA PHE A 35 -12.52 -5.55 -3.06
C PHE A 35 -13.04 -4.22 -3.61
N ASN A 36 -13.55 -3.38 -2.72
CA ASN A 36 -14.05 -2.07 -3.08
C ASN A 36 -13.01 -1.01 -2.70
N VAL A 37 -12.40 -0.37 -3.69
CA VAL A 37 -11.41 0.68 -3.46
C VAL A 37 -12.16 1.99 -3.20
N ILE A 38 -12.04 2.50 -1.98
CA ILE A 38 -12.77 3.71 -1.60
C ILE A 38 -11.91 4.96 -1.64
N ASN A 39 -10.58 4.82 -1.66
CA ASN A 39 -9.69 5.99 -1.70
C ASN A 39 -8.30 5.57 -2.14
N GLU A 40 -7.54 6.55 -2.60
CA GLU A 40 -6.14 6.39 -2.97
C GLU A 40 -5.33 7.45 -2.23
N TYR A 41 -4.23 7.02 -1.63
CA TYR A 41 -3.28 7.93 -0.97
C TYR A 41 -1.97 7.85 -1.72
N ILE A 42 -1.49 8.99 -2.20
CA ILE A 42 -0.31 9.02 -3.07
C ILE A 42 0.69 10.02 -2.50
N ASP A 43 1.92 9.55 -2.32
CA ASP A 43 3.04 10.40 -1.94
C ASP A 43 4.09 10.38 -3.03
N ARG A 44 4.45 11.57 -3.52
CA ARG A 44 5.54 11.73 -4.47
C ARG A 44 6.71 12.35 -3.74
N ALA A 45 7.84 11.66 -3.74
CA ALA A 45 9.04 12.20 -3.13
C ALA A 45 9.47 13.43 -3.91
N GLN A 46 9.66 14.52 -3.20
CA GLN A 46 10.21 15.71 -3.82
C GLN A 46 11.72 15.62 -3.80
N SER A 47 12.33 16.26 -4.79
CA SER A 47 13.76 16.12 -5.02
C SER A 47 14.55 16.31 -3.73
N GLY A 48 15.22 15.31 -3.38
CA GLY A 48 16.46 15.37 -2.65
C GLY A 48 16.43 15.20 -1.17
N THR A 49 15.49 15.54 -0.40
CA THR A 49 15.87 15.66 0.99
C THR A 49 14.93 15.14 2.04
N SER A 50 13.67 15.14 1.82
CA SER A 50 12.81 14.64 2.87
C SER A 50 11.82 13.67 2.30
N ASP A 51 11.60 12.64 3.09
CA ASP A 51 10.61 11.67 2.80
C ASP A 51 9.27 12.22 3.25
N ASN A 52 8.67 13.02 2.39
CA ASN A 52 7.37 13.60 2.71
C ASN A 52 6.30 12.55 2.52
N ARG A 53 5.79 12.05 3.61
CA ARG A 53 4.77 11.02 3.62
C ARG A 53 3.48 11.53 4.26
N SER A 54 3.10 12.75 3.94
CA SER A 54 1.92 13.37 4.54
C SER A 54 0.64 12.58 4.25
N ASN A 55 0.52 12.03 3.04
CA ASN A 55 -0.66 11.24 2.71
C ASN A 55 -0.65 9.87 3.39
N PHE A 56 0.53 9.29 3.60
CA PHE A 56 0.66 8.08 4.39
C PHE A 56 0.17 8.32 5.84
N GLN A 57 0.63 9.40 6.45
CA GLN A 57 0.20 9.74 7.81
C GLN A 57 -1.30 10.00 7.88
N ARG A 58 -1.84 10.66 6.87
CA ARG A 58 -3.27 10.90 6.78
C ARG A 58 -4.04 9.57 6.69
N MET A 59 -3.53 8.62 5.92
CA MET A 59 -4.13 7.29 5.80
C MET A 59 -4.14 6.59 7.16
N ILE A 60 -3.04 6.63 7.88
CA ILE A 60 -2.96 6.03 9.21
C ILE A 60 -3.99 6.67 10.14
N ASN A 61 -4.11 7.99 10.10
CA ASN A 61 -5.09 8.70 10.92
C ASN A 61 -6.52 8.35 10.51
N ASP A 62 -6.77 8.24 9.22
CA ASP A 62 -8.11 7.91 8.72
C ASP A 62 -8.54 6.49 9.10
N SER A 63 -7.59 5.60 9.35
CA SER A 63 -7.91 4.22 9.73
C SER A 63 -8.69 4.13 11.03
N VAL A 64 -8.63 5.17 11.86
CA VAL A 64 -9.37 5.23 13.12
C VAL A 64 -10.89 5.18 12.89
N HIS A 65 -11.34 5.62 11.74
CA HIS A 65 -12.77 5.68 11.42
C HIS A 65 -13.35 4.37 10.94
N HIS A 66 -12.52 3.35 10.77
CA HIS A 66 -12.95 2.01 10.35
C HIS A 66 -13.66 1.99 9.00
N ALA A 67 -13.36 2.96 8.12
CA ALA A 67 -13.99 3.03 6.82
C ALA A 67 -13.45 1.99 5.84
N PHE A 68 -12.26 1.48 6.09
CA PHE A 68 -11.63 0.47 5.24
C PHE A 68 -10.97 -0.60 6.12
N GLN A 69 -10.79 -1.79 5.55
CA GLN A 69 -10.26 -2.94 6.27
C GLN A 69 -8.87 -3.36 5.79
N ASP A 70 -8.42 -2.84 4.66
CA ASP A 70 -7.11 -3.17 4.12
C ASP A 70 -6.48 -1.98 3.45
N VAL A 71 -5.15 -1.92 3.53
CA VAL A 71 -4.33 -1.01 2.73
C VAL A 71 -3.61 -1.85 1.69
N LEU A 72 -3.84 -1.56 0.43
CA LEU A 72 -3.25 -2.28 -0.68
C LEU A 72 -2.11 -1.46 -1.26
N VAL A 73 -0.94 -2.08 -1.40
CA VAL A 73 0.23 -1.44 -1.98
C VAL A 73 0.75 -2.30 -3.14
N TYR A 74 1.49 -1.70 -4.04
CA TYR A 74 2.10 -2.44 -5.14
C TYR A 74 3.13 -3.45 -4.63
N GLN A 75 4.04 -3.00 -3.79
CA GLN A 75 5.03 -3.83 -3.11
C GLN A 75 5.15 -3.37 -1.67
N LEU A 76 5.57 -4.26 -0.78
CA LEU A 76 5.70 -3.90 0.63
C LEU A 76 6.71 -2.78 0.86
N ASP A 77 7.71 -2.64 0.03
CA ASP A 77 8.68 -1.55 0.15
C ASP A 77 8.06 -0.17 -0.13
N ARG A 78 6.86 -0.13 -0.69
CA ARG A 78 6.12 1.12 -0.87
C ARG A 78 5.36 1.51 0.39
N PHE A 79 5.10 0.53 1.27
CA PHE A 79 4.39 0.82 2.52
C PHE A 79 5.29 1.52 3.52
N ALA A 80 6.51 1.05 3.71
CA ALA A 80 7.40 1.61 4.71
C ALA A 80 8.84 1.59 4.22
N ARG A 81 9.67 2.42 4.85
CA ARG A 81 11.06 2.59 4.45
C ARG A 81 11.91 1.38 4.82
N ASN A 82 11.55 0.69 5.89
CA ASN A 82 12.29 -0.48 6.37
C ASN A 82 11.36 -1.33 7.22
N ARG A 83 11.88 -2.48 7.67
CA ARG A 83 11.08 -3.42 8.45
C ARG A 83 10.60 -2.85 9.77
N TYR A 84 11.40 -2.00 10.38
CA TYR A 84 11.06 -1.41 11.67
C TYR A 84 9.85 -0.48 11.53
N ASP A 85 9.90 0.42 10.55
CA ASP A 85 8.77 1.30 10.25
C ASP A 85 7.54 0.50 9.85
N SER A 86 7.74 -0.53 9.05
CA SER A 86 6.63 -1.39 8.61
C SER A 86 5.93 -2.00 9.81
N ALA A 87 6.69 -2.55 10.76
CA ALA A 87 6.13 -3.19 11.94
C ALA A 87 5.33 -2.21 12.79
N ILE A 88 5.85 -1.00 12.97
CA ILE A 88 5.18 0.03 13.76
C ILE A 88 3.84 0.42 13.14
N TYR A 89 3.84 0.71 11.84
CA TYR A 89 2.63 1.18 11.19
C TYR A 89 1.63 0.08 10.96
N GLU A 90 2.10 -1.14 10.68
CA GLU A 90 1.21 -2.29 10.58
C GLU A 90 0.52 -2.56 11.92
N ALA A 91 1.24 -2.42 13.03
CA ALA A 91 0.66 -2.59 14.35
C ALA A 91 -0.42 -1.55 14.63
N ARG A 92 -0.18 -0.30 14.23
CA ARG A 92 -1.17 0.77 14.37
C ARG A 92 -2.44 0.47 13.57
N LEU A 93 -2.25 0.06 12.32
CA LEU A 93 -3.38 -0.28 11.46
C LEU A 93 -4.15 -1.47 12.00
N LYS A 94 -3.43 -2.50 12.45
CA LYS A 94 -4.06 -3.70 13.01
C LYS A 94 -4.92 -3.37 14.23
N LYS A 95 -4.45 -2.44 15.04
CA LYS A 95 -5.20 -1.97 16.21
C LYS A 95 -6.54 -1.36 15.78
N ASN A 96 -6.58 -0.78 14.60
CA ASN A 96 -7.80 -0.20 14.04
C ASN A 96 -8.54 -1.17 13.12
N GLY A 97 -8.17 -2.43 13.12
CA GLY A 97 -8.83 -3.45 12.32
C GLY A 97 -8.43 -3.44 10.84
N VAL A 98 -7.25 -2.90 10.52
CA VAL A 98 -6.80 -2.74 9.14
C VAL A 98 -5.55 -3.57 8.92
N ARG A 99 -5.50 -4.29 7.80
CA ARG A 99 -4.33 -5.06 7.40
C ARG A 99 -3.63 -4.37 6.24
N VAL A 100 -2.39 -4.80 5.98
CA VAL A 100 -1.62 -4.35 4.82
C VAL A 100 -1.47 -5.52 3.86
N MET A 101 -1.69 -5.26 2.59
CA MET A 101 -1.66 -6.27 1.56
C MET A 101 -0.85 -5.75 0.38
N SER A 102 0.01 -6.61 -0.17
CA SER A 102 0.82 -6.27 -1.34
C SER A 102 0.27 -6.99 -2.56
N ALA A 103 -0.04 -6.24 -3.61
CA ALA A 103 -0.54 -6.85 -4.83
C ALA A 103 0.49 -7.78 -5.46
N LYS A 104 1.72 -7.33 -5.54
CA LYS A 104 2.78 -8.10 -6.21
C LYS A 104 3.17 -9.34 -5.43
N GLU A 105 3.40 -9.21 -4.11
CA GLU A 105 3.79 -10.35 -3.30
C GLU A 105 2.65 -11.33 -3.11
N ASN A 106 1.43 -10.85 -2.97
CA ASN A 106 0.28 -11.73 -2.82
C ASN A 106 -0.03 -12.52 -4.09
N ILE A 107 0.20 -11.94 -5.25
CA ILE A 107 0.07 -12.66 -6.51
C ILE A 107 1.06 -13.82 -6.54
N ALA A 108 2.29 -13.59 -6.11
CA ALA A 108 3.31 -14.64 -6.04
C ALA A 108 2.92 -15.73 -5.03
N ASP A 109 2.40 -15.33 -3.88
CA ASP A 109 1.95 -16.27 -2.85
C ASP A 109 0.77 -17.11 -3.36
N ASP A 110 -0.16 -16.50 -4.07
CA ASP A 110 -1.30 -17.22 -4.65
C ASP A 110 -0.82 -18.26 -5.64
N ALA A 111 0.15 -17.90 -6.46
CA ALA A 111 0.73 -18.84 -7.42
C ALA A 111 1.42 -20.00 -6.71
N SER A 112 2.13 -19.70 -5.62
CA SER A 112 2.75 -20.74 -4.81
C SER A 112 1.70 -21.65 -4.17
N GLY A 113 0.61 -21.09 -3.72
CA GLY A 113 -0.48 -21.84 -3.14
C GLY A 113 -1.11 -22.82 -4.10
N ILE A 114 -1.18 -22.47 -5.37
CA ILE A 114 -1.73 -23.32 -6.40
C ILE A 114 -0.85 -24.55 -6.60
N LEU A 115 0.44 -24.43 -6.43
CA LEU A 115 1.39 -25.51 -6.64
C LEU A 115 1.43 -26.50 -5.48
N VAL A 116 0.91 -26.13 -4.37
CA VAL A 116 0.84 -27.01 -3.20
C VAL A 116 -0.39 -27.87 -3.25
#